data_a432588ca2201c60b7800c5d1774fe3b
#
_entry.id   a432588ca2201c60b7800c5d1774fe3b
#
_cell.length_a   1.000
_cell.length_b   1.000
_cell.length_c   1.000
_cell.angle_alpha   90.00
_cell.angle_beta   90.00
_cell.angle_gamma   90.00
#
_symmetry.space_group_name_H-M   'P 1'
#
loop_
_entity.id
_entity.type
_entity.pdbx_description
1 polymer ?
#
loop_
_entity_poly.entity_id
_entity_poly.type
_entity_poly.pdbx_seq_one_letter_code
_entity_poly.pdbx_strand_id
1 'polypeptide(L)'
;LGCVRRRNIELCIREVPRVTGRREYELDKFQALTGQITAALEQGQKTLIYFPTVSLLERFYTHCLAQRLSNAVTRYHAQLSGEAKAEDLEDFRSGKRRIMLATKAFGMGIDIPDIALVLHFAPTGNLCDYTQEIGRAARDPDIQGRAVYEHMTNDFKHINRLHGLSSIQPWQLVQVMRKVLQLYRQHRASQPATATKHRNELLVDAESFAYIFASPNGEHQQDPLAKVKTAMLLIQKDSE
;
A
#
# COMPACT_ATOMS: atom_id res chain seq x y z
N LEU A 1 -16.99 -3.64 -26.24
CA LEU A 1 -16.12 -3.75 -25.06
C LEU A 1 -16.71 -4.84 -24.18
N GLY A 2 -16.14 -6.07 -24.27
CA GLY A 2 -16.57 -7.20 -23.45
C GLY A 2 -16.21 -6.95 -21.99
N CYS A 3 -17.17 -7.09 -21.08
CA CYS A 3 -16.94 -7.05 -19.66
C CYS A 3 -16.12 -8.31 -19.26
N VAL A 4 -14.85 -8.13 -18.87
CA VAL A 4 -14.00 -9.23 -18.38
C VAL A 4 -14.42 -9.55 -16.94
N ARG A 5 -15.57 -10.20 -16.79
CA ARG A 5 -16.04 -10.68 -15.50
C ARG A 5 -15.49 -12.07 -15.23
N ARG A 6 -14.64 -12.18 -14.22
CA ARG A 6 -14.17 -13.47 -13.69
C ARG A 6 -15.30 -14.12 -12.88
N ARG A 7 -16.06 -15.03 -13.49
CA ARG A 7 -17.22 -15.69 -12.86
C ARG A 7 -16.83 -16.71 -11.78
N ASN A 8 -15.58 -17.14 -11.81
CA ASN A 8 -15.03 -18.11 -10.86
C ASN A 8 -14.36 -17.45 -9.64
N ILE A 9 -14.55 -16.14 -9.43
CA ILE A 9 -14.08 -15.44 -8.23
C ILE A 9 -15.28 -14.85 -7.50
N GLU A 10 -15.52 -15.30 -6.28
CA GLU A 10 -16.48 -14.72 -5.35
C GLU A 10 -15.85 -13.54 -4.59
N LEU A 11 -16.51 -12.39 -4.61
CA LEU A 11 -16.09 -11.20 -3.86
C LEU A 11 -16.89 -11.11 -2.57
N CYS A 12 -16.19 -11.05 -1.44
CA CYS A 12 -16.78 -10.91 -0.12
C CYS A 12 -16.14 -9.73 0.61
N ILE A 13 -16.92 -8.68 0.83
CA ILE A 13 -16.51 -7.52 1.64
C ILE A 13 -17.47 -7.45 2.81
N ARG A 14 -16.94 -7.51 4.04
CA ARG A 14 -17.75 -7.44 5.25
C ARG A 14 -17.09 -6.58 6.31
N GLU A 15 -17.90 -5.92 7.10
CA GLU A 15 -17.43 -5.18 8.26
C GLU A 15 -17.21 -6.15 9.43
N VAL A 16 -16.07 -6.00 10.10
CA VAL A 16 -15.80 -6.72 11.36
C VAL A 16 -15.95 -5.73 12.50
N PRO A 17 -16.87 -5.97 13.44
CA PRO A 17 -17.03 -5.11 14.60
C PRO A 17 -15.75 -5.15 15.45
N ARG A 18 -15.40 -4.00 16.02
CA ARG A 18 -14.27 -3.93 16.96
C ARG A 18 -14.61 -4.66 18.23
N VAL A 19 -13.71 -5.51 18.67
CA VAL A 19 -13.81 -6.21 19.95
C VAL A 19 -13.14 -5.38 21.05
N THR A 20 -12.11 -4.60 20.70
CA THR A 20 -11.24 -3.89 21.65
C THR A 20 -11.08 -2.41 21.31
N GLY A 21 -10.49 -1.63 22.21
CA GLY A 21 -10.32 -0.18 22.06
C GLY A 21 -9.33 0.24 20.96
N ARG A 22 -9.18 1.55 20.74
CA ARG A 22 -8.34 2.14 19.67
C ARG A 22 -6.89 1.65 19.61
N ARG A 23 -6.35 1.22 20.76
CA ARG A 23 -4.93 0.80 20.89
C ARG A 23 -4.67 -0.60 20.33
N GLU A 24 -5.70 -1.39 20.12
CA GLU A 24 -5.61 -2.82 19.79
C GLU A 24 -6.10 -3.14 18.36
N TYR A 25 -6.37 -2.11 17.53
CA TYR A 25 -6.83 -2.30 16.15
C TYR A 25 -5.98 -3.30 15.35
N GLU A 26 -4.64 -3.21 15.46
CA GLU A 26 -3.73 -4.08 14.72
C GLU A 26 -3.84 -5.53 15.23
N LEU A 27 -3.98 -5.70 16.53
CA LEU A 27 -4.15 -7.03 17.13
C LEU A 27 -5.49 -7.66 16.72
N ASP A 28 -6.58 -6.90 16.73
CA ASP A 28 -7.89 -7.37 16.26
C ASP A 28 -7.82 -7.82 14.79
N LYS A 29 -7.14 -7.04 13.93
CA LYS A 29 -6.92 -7.42 12.55
C LYS A 29 -6.07 -8.68 12.41
N PHE A 30 -5.03 -8.81 13.22
CA PHE A 30 -4.17 -9.98 13.20
C PHE A 30 -4.95 -11.24 13.62
N GLN A 31 -5.79 -11.13 14.63
CA GLN A 31 -6.65 -12.23 15.08
C GLN A 31 -7.66 -12.64 14.00
N ALA A 32 -8.33 -11.67 13.37
CA ALA A 32 -9.27 -11.92 12.27
C ALA A 32 -8.58 -12.64 11.10
N LEU A 33 -7.42 -12.15 10.65
CA LEU A 33 -6.64 -12.80 9.59
C LEU A 33 -6.15 -14.19 9.99
N THR A 34 -5.71 -14.38 11.24
CA THR A 34 -5.28 -15.70 11.73
C THR A 34 -6.43 -16.69 11.69
N GLY A 35 -7.64 -16.28 12.04
CA GLY A 35 -8.84 -17.11 11.91
C GLY A 35 -9.10 -17.51 10.44
N GLN A 36 -8.95 -16.59 9.50
CA GLN A 36 -9.08 -16.89 8.07
C GLN A 36 -7.99 -17.85 7.58
N ILE A 37 -6.74 -17.68 8.04
CA ILE A 37 -5.62 -18.58 7.73
C ILE A 37 -5.93 -19.98 8.22
N THR A 38 -6.36 -20.14 9.45
CA THR A 38 -6.68 -21.45 10.05
C THR A 38 -7.77 -22.15 9.25
N ALA A 39 -8.86 -21.45 8.96
CA ALA A 39 -9.96 -22.00 8.14
C ALA A 39 -9.50 -22.38 6.72
N ALA A 40 -8.63 -21.59 6.10
CA ALA A 40 -8.08 -21.89 4.78
C ALA A 40 -7.16 -23.12 4.80
N LEU A 41 -6.35 -23.28 5.84
CA LEU A 41 -5.48 -24.45 6.02
C LEU A 41 -6.27 -25.73 6.23
N GLU A 42 -7.35 -25.69 7.03
CA GLU A 42 -8.27 -26.82 7.24
C GLU A 42 -8.92 -27.27 5.92
N GLN A 43 -9.21 -26.33 5.02
CA GLN A 43 -9.76 -26.59 3.70
C GLN A 43 -8.67 -26.92 2.64
N GLY A 44 -7.40 -26.94 3.03
CA GLY A 44 -6.29 -27.17 2.12
C GLY A 44 -6.10 -26.08 1.06
N GLN A 45 -6.63 -24.88 1.29
CA GLN A 45 -6.60 -23.77 0.32
C GLN A 45 -5.26 -23.06 0.29
N LYS A 46 -4.75 -22.81 -0.91
CA LYS A 46 -3.62 -21.92 -1.14
C LYS A 46 -4.11 -20.46 -1.05
N THR A 47 -3.51 -19.66 -0.15
CA THR A 47 -4.00 -18.34 0.21
C THR A 47 -2.93 -17.27 0.05
N LEU A 48 -3.28 -16.16 -0.56
CA LEU A 48 -2.45 -14.97 -0.72
C LEU A 48 -3.05 -13.82 0.10
N ILE A 49 -2.22 -13.18 0.95
CA ILE A 49 -2.65 -12.07 1.83
C ILE A 49 -1.84 -10.83 1.50
N TYR A 50 -2.53 -9.76 1.11
CA TYR A 50 -1.90 -8.48 0.79
C TYR A 50 -1.84 -7.52 1.96
N PHE A 51 -0.65 -6.92 2.14
CA PHE A 51 -0.35 -5.91 3.16
C PHE A 51 0.04 -4.58 2.51
N PRO A 52 -0.38 -3.44 3.10
CA PRO A 52 -0.07 -2.13 2.56
C PRO A 52 1.39 -1.71 2.74
N THR A 53 2.11 -2.30 3.71
CA THR A 53 3.52 -1.99 3.98
C THR A 53 4.31 -3.23 4.39
N VAL A 54 5.62 -3.23 4.11
CA VAL A 54 6.54 -4.29 4.54
C VAL A 54 6.58 -4.41 6.06
N SER A 55 6.67 -3.30 6.79
CA SER A 55 6.70 -3.30 8.25
C SER A 55 5.49 -3.98 8.88
N LEU A 56 4.29 -3.77 8.32
CA LEU A 56 3.07 -4.41 8.82
C LEU A 56 3.06 -5.91 8.49
N LEU A 57 3.51 -6.28 7.29
CA LEU A 57 3.67 -7.67 6.89
C LEU A 57 4.61 -8.42 7.84
N GLU A 58 5.76 -7.84 8.16
CA GLU A 58 6.76 -8.45 9.03
C GLU A 58 6.23 -8.63 10.47
N ARG A 59 5.49 -7.65 11.00
CA ARG A 59 4.84 -7.80 12.31
C ARG A 59 3.80 -8.92 12.30
N PHE A 60 3.01 -9.02 11.24
CA PHE A 60 2.06 -10.12 11.11
C PHE A 60 2.75 -11.48 10.93
N TYR A 61 3.85 -11.53 10.17
CA TYR A 61 4.66 -12.75 10.04
C TYR A 61 5.17 -13.21 11.42
N THR A 62 5.72 -12.29 12.22
CA THR A 62 6.15 -12.57 13.60
C THR A 62 4.98 -13.06 14.47
N HIS A 63 3.80 -12.48 14.32
CA HIS A 63 2.57 -12.95 14.99
C HIS A 63 2.23 -14.39 14.57
N CYS A 64 2.29 -14.72 13.29
CA CYS A 64 2.06 -16.10 12.80
C CYS A 64 3.07 -17.10 13.39
N LEU A 65 4.34 -16.72 13.52
CA LEU A 65 5.35 -17.56 14.17
C LEU A 65 5.00 -17.85 15.62
N ALA A 66 4.54 -16.85 16.38
CA ALA A 66 4.09 -16.99 17.74
C ALA A 66 2.85 -17.90 17.87
N GLN A 67 2.00 -17.95 16.83
CA GLN A 67 0.82 -18.84 16.74
C GLN A 67 1.16 -20.24 16.19
N ARG A 68 2.44 -20.60 16.07
CA ARG A 68 2.92 -21.90 15.56
C ARG A 68 2.54 -22.19 14.10
N LEU A 69 2.35 -21.14 13.28
CA LEU A 69 2.03 -21.24 11.86
C LEU A 69 3.27 -21.20 10.95
N SER A 70 4.47 -21.31 11.49
CA SER A 70 5.76 -21.20 10.78
C SER A 70 5.87 -22.13 9.57
N ASN A 71 5.32 -23.34 9.65
CA ASN A 71 5.39 -24.33 8.57
C ASN A 71 4.37 -24.10 7.46
N ALA A 72 3.40 -23.22 7.67
CA ALA A 72 2.33 -22.95 6.72
C ALA A 72 2.50 -21.60 6.00
N VAL A 73 3.23 -20.65 6.61
CA VAL A 73 3.30 -19.24 6.19
C VAL A 73 4.65 -18.92 5.59
N THR A 74 4.63 -18.21 4.47
CA THR A 74 5.80 -17.62 3.81
C THR A 74 5.53 -16.16 3.45
N ARG A 75 6.54 -15.43 2.95
CA ARG A 75 6.41 -13.99 2.69
C ARG A 75 7.10 -13.56 1.39
N TYR A 76 6.61 -12.47 0.79
CA TYR A 76 7.18 -11.90 -0.42
C TYR A 76 7.06 -10.37 -0.43
N HIS A 77 8.19 -9.67 -0.37
CA HIS A 77 8.25 -8.21 -0.44
C HIS A 77 9.60 -7.71 -0.97
N ALA A 78 9.68 -6.43 -1.31
CA ALA A 78 10.85 -5.85 -2.00
C ALA A 78 12.17 -5.95 -1.20
N GLN A 79 12.10 -5.94 0.14
CA GLN A 79 13.28 -5.94 1.02
C GLN A 79 13.90 -7.32 1.26
N LEU A 80 13.27 -8.41 0.83
CA LEU A 80 13.88 -9.74 0.88
C LEU A 80 15.02 -9.86 -0.14
N SER A 81 16.06 -10.64 0.19
CA SER A 81 17.08 -11.01 -0.78
C SER A 81 16.50 -11.78 -1.97
N GLY A 82 17.23 -11.84 -3.08
CA GLY A 82 16.80 -12.62 -4.25
C GLY A 82 16.63 -14.10 -3.93
N GLU A 83 17.54 -14.66 -3.15
CA GLU A 83 17.50 -16.07 -2.74
C GLU A 83 16.29 -16.36 -1.85
N ALA A 84 16.04 -15.54 -0.81
CA ALA A 84 14.86 -15.71 0.05
C ALA A 84 13.55 -15.58 -0.71
N LYS A 85 13.46 -14.65 -1.68
CA LYS A 85 12.29 -14.53 -2.55
C LYS A 85 12.05 -15.78 -3.38
N ALA A 86 13.13 -16.36 -3.92
CA ALA A 86 13.04 -17.55 -4.75
C ALA A 86 12.61 -18.78 -3.93
N GLU A 87 13.19 -18.96 -2.74
CA GLU A 87 12.85 -20.03 -1.82
C GLU A 87 11.40 -19.92 -1.33
N ASP A 88 11.02 -18.77 -0.81
CA ASP A 88 9.66 -18.49 -0.30
C ASP A 88 8.59 -18.66 -1.40
N LEU A 89 8.92 -18.24 -2.63
CA LEU A 89 8.02 -18.41 -3.78
C LEU A 89 7.87 -19.87 -4.19
N GLU A 90 8.96 -20.64 -4.16
CA GLU A 90 8.93 -22.07 -4.51
C GLU A 90 8.19 -22.89 -3.44
N ASP A 91 8.40 -22.60 -2.15
CA ASP A 91 7.64 -23.20 -1.06
C ASP A 91 6.13 -22.96 -1.20
N PHE A 92 5.74 -21.76 -1.67
CA PHE A 92 4.34 -21.45 -1.94
C PHE A 92 3.83 -22.13 -3.22
N ARG A 93 4.62 -22.11 -4.30
CA ARG A 93 4.25 -22.73 -5.57
C ARG A 93 4.05 -24.24 -5.44
N SER A 94 4.96 -24.92 -4.78
CA SER A 94 4.87 -26.37 -4.53
C SER A 94 3.77 -26.76 -3.55
N GLY A 95 3.21 -25.78 -2.79
CA GLY A 95 2.23 -26.04 -1.73
C GLY A 95 2.83 -26.57 -0.43
N LYS A 96 4.14 -26.56 -0.28
CA LYS A 96 4.83 -26.88 0.98
C LYS A 96 4.41 -25.86 2.07
N ARG A 97 4.32 -24.57 1.70
CA ARG A 97 3.69 -23.54 2.50
C ARG A 97 2.49 -22.98 1.73
N ARG A 98 1.33 -23.00 2.33
CA ARG A 98 0.07 -22.66 1.65
C ARG A 98 -0.38 -21.21 1.84
N ILE A 99 0.28 -20.46 2.70
CA ILE A 99 -0.06 -19.07 3.00
C ILE A 99 1.09 -18.15 2.59
N MET A 100 0.84 -17.27 1.64
CA MET A 100 1.77 -16.23 1.22
C MET A 100 1.36 -14.87 1.77
N LEU A 101 2.22 -14.24 2.56
CA LEU A 101 2.09 -12.85 2.96
C LEU A 101 2.83 -11.97 1.95
N ALA A 102 2.16 -11.02 1.34
CA ALA A 102 2.75 -10.22 0.28
C ALA A 102 2.45 -8.73 0.38
N THR A 103 3.33 -7.93 -0.18
CA THR A 103 3.03 -6.55 -0.56
C THR A 103 2.74 -6.50 -2.07
N LYS A 104 2.43 -5.32 -2.60
CA LYS A 104 2.26 -5.09 -4.06
C LYS A 104 3.45 -5.61 -4.92
N ALA A 105 4.62 -5.87 -4.30
CA ALA A 105 5.75 -6.47 -4.99
C ALA A 105 5.46 -7.90 -5.51
N PHE A 106 4.49 -8.60 -4.92
CA PHE A 106 3.98 -9.88 -5.42
C PHE A 106 3.01 -9.61 -6.57
N GLY A 107 3.55 -9.32 -7.72
CA GLY A 107 2.71 -8.86 -8.81
C GLY A 107 3.22 -9.27 -10.18
N MET A 108 4.24 -8.61 -10.67
CA MET A 108 4.74 -8.80 -12.02
C MET A 108 5.53 -10.11 -12.15
N GLY A 109 5.22 -10.88 -13.18
CA GLY A 109 5.98 -12.09 -13.53
C GLY A 109 5.71 -13.33 -12.65
N ILE A 110 4.82 -13.25 -11.67
CA ILE A 110 4.46 -14.40 -10.82
C ILE A 110 3.14 -14.98 -11.32
N ASP A 111 3.18 -16.24 -11.74
CA ASP A 111 2.02 -17.01 -12.14
C ASP A 111 1.87 -18.25 -11.27
N ILE A 112 0.79 -18.28 -10.49
CA ILE A 112 0.39 -19.39 -9.61
C ILE A 112 -1.11 -19.59 -9.84
N PRO A 113 -1.51 -20.64 -10.55
CA PRO A 113 -2.88 -20.80 -11.02
C PRO A 113 -3.87 -21.21 -9.92
N ASP A 114 -3.40 -21.84 -8.88
CA ASP A 114 -4.17 -22.55 -7.86
C ASP A 114 -4.35 -21.79 -6.54
N ILE A 115 -4.24 -20.47 -6.56
CA ILE A 115 -4.57 -19.63 -5.39
C ILE A 115 -6.10 -19.62 -5.24
N ALA A 116 -6.60 -20.26 -4.18
CA ALA A 116 -8.03 -20.34 -3.92
C ALA A 116 -8.59 -19.13 -3.16
N LEU A 117 -7.76 -18.48 -2.34
CA LEU A 117 -8.18 -17.35 -1.50
C LEU A 117 -7.22 -16.18 -1.58
N VAL A 118 -7.75 -14.98 -1.82
CA VAL A 118 -7.01 -13.72 -1.70
C VAL A 118 -7.62 -12.88 -0.58
N LEU A 119 -6.80 -12.47 0.37
CA LEU A 119 -7.17 -11.64 1.50
C LEU A 119 -6.46 -10.29 1.42
N HIS A 120 -7.11 -9.25 1.92
CA HIS A 120 -6.51 -7.92 2.08
C HIS A 120 -6.54 -7.49 3.54
N PHE A 121 -5.37 -7.10 4.07
CA PHE A 121 -5.30 -6.50 5.40
C PHE A 121 -6.01 -5.13 5.44
N ALA A 122 -5.83 -4.33 4.41
CA ALA A 122 -6.42 -3.01 4.23
C ALA A 122 -6.78 -2.79 2.76
N PRO A 123 -7.64 -1.82 2.43
CA PRO A 123 -7.96 -1.52 1.04
C PRO A 123 -6.70 -1.09 0.26
N THR A 124 -6.71 -1.36 -1.02
CA THR A 124 -5.68 -0.86 -1.95
C THR A 124 -5.84 0.63 -2.22
N GLY A 125 -4.80 1.28 -2.74
CA GLY A 125 -4.84 2.71 -3.05
C GLY A 125 -5.87 3.10 -4.12
N ASN A 126 -6.23 2.17 -5.00
CA ASN A 126 -7.23 2.37 -6.06
C ASN A 126 -7.85 1.05 -6.52
N LEU A 127 -8.95 1.15 -7.27
CA LEU A 127 -9.70 0.00 -7.74
C LEU A 127 -8.93 -0.86 -8.76
N CYS A 128 -8.05 -0.25 -9.57
CA CYS A 128 -7.24 -0.99 -10.53
C CYS A 128 -6.27 -1.93 -9.84
N ASP A 129 -5.60 -1.46 -8.79
CA ASP A 129 -4.73 -2.30 -7.96
C ASP A 129 -5.52 -3.45 -7.32
N TYR A 130 -6.69 -3.14 -6.75
CA TYR A 130 -7.56 -4.15 -6.15
C TYR A 130 -7.95 -5.25 -7.15
N THR A 131 -8.40 -4.86 -8.34
CA THR A 131 -8.79 -5.83 -9.38
C THR A 131 -7.62 -6.68 -9.88
N GLN A 132 -6.41 -6.12 -9.95
CA GLN A 132 -5.21 -6.88 -10.30
C GLN A 132 -4.81 -7.88 -9.20
N GLU A 133 -4.95 -7.49 -7.93
CA GLU A 133 -4.60 -8.33 -6.78
C GLU A 133 -5.60 -9.48 -6.61
N ILE A 134 -6.90 -9.21 -6.64
CA ILE A 134 -7.93 -10.28 -6.57
C ILE A 134 -7.93 -11.17 -7.81
N GLY A 135 -7.52 -10.64 -8.97
CA GLY A 135 -7.38 -11.40 -10.21
C GLY A 135 -6.33 -12.52 -10.17
N ARG A 136 -5.58 -12.63 -9.07
CA ARG A 136 -4.66 -13.75 -8.82
C ARG A 136 -5.36 -14.97 -8.27
N ALA A 137 -6.55 -14.81 -7.69
CA ALA A 137 -7.38 -15.94 -7.29
C ALA A 137 -7.83 -16.75 -8.52
N ALA A 138 -7.83 -18.05 -8.39
CA ALA A 138 -8.43 -18.99 -9.33
C ALA A 138 -8.09 -18.71 -10.81
N ARG A 139 -6.82 -18.54 -11.13
CA ARG A 139 -6.39 -18.39 -12.53
C ARG A 139 -6.67 -19.63 -13.36
N ASP A 140 -6.57 -20.77 -12.73
CA ASP A 140 -7.11 -22.00 -13.25
C ASP A 140 -8.65 -21.91 -13.29
N PRO A 141 -9.30 -22.05 -14.46
CA PRO A 141 -10.75 -21.91 -14.60
C PRO A 141 -11.53 -22.99 -13.83
N ASP A 142 -10.92 -24.12 -13.52
CA ASP A 142 -11.53 -25.23 -12.80
C ASP A 142 -11.56 -24.99 -11.28
N ILE A 143 -10.88 -23.95 -10.80
CA ILE A 143 -10.84 -23.57 -9.38
C ILE A 143 -11.86 -22.45 -9.12
N GLN A 144 -12.63 -22.62 -8.05
CA GLN A 144 -13.43 -21.54 -7.48
C GLN A 144 -12.58 -20.73 -6.51
N GLY A 145 -12.40 -19.45 -6.79
CA GLY A 145 -11.62 -18.54 -5.97
C GLY A 145 -12.51 -17.61 -5.13
N ARG A 146 -11.95 -17.12 -4.05
CA ARG A 146 -12.57 -16.12 -3.19
C ARG A 146 -11.62 -14.96 -2.98
N ALA A 147 -12.15 -13.75 -3.03
CA ALA A 147 -11.46 -12.54 -2.62
C ALA A 147 -12.21 -11.94 -1.43
N VAL A 148 -11.59 -11.95 -0.26
CA VAL A 148 -12.23 -11.54 0.99
C VAL A 148 -11.51 -10.33 1.57
N TYR A 149 -12.29 -9.32 1.92
CA TYR A 149 -11.81 -8.17 2.66
C TYR A 149 -12.72 -7.92 3.88
N GLU A 150 -12.15 -8.16 5.06
CA GLU A 150 -12.79 -7.87 6.33
C GLU A 150 -12.37 -6.47 6.77
N HIS A 151 -13.24 -5.47 6.54
CA HIS A 151 -12.88 -4.10 6.80
C HIS A 151 -13.18 -3.68 8.24
N MET A 152 -12.32 -2.81 8.77
CA MET A 152 -12.50 -2.05 10.00
C MET A 152 -12.38 -0.56 9.70
N THR A 153 -13.11 0.29 10.40
CA THR A 153 -13.12 1.74 10.18
C THR A 153 -11.71 2.38 10.10
N ASN A 154 -10.75 1.82 10.85
CA ASN A 154 -9.37 2.34 10.86
C ASN A 154 -8.51 1.92 9.67
N ASP A 155 -8.98 1.05 8.79
CA ASP A 155 -8.23 0.58 7.62
C ASP A 155 -7.91 1.72 6.66
N PHE A 156 -8.80 2.71 6.54
CA PHE A 156 -8.62 3.87 5.66
C PHE A 156 -7.39 4.72 6.00
N LYS A 157 -6.85 4.63 7.22
CA LYS A 157 -5.58 5.29 7.55
C LYS A 157 -4.42 4.83 6.68
N HIS A 158 -4.46 3.57 6.20
CA HIS A 158 -3.43 3.02 5.32
C HIS A 158 -3.53 3.62 3.91
N ILE A 159 -4.75 3.83 3.39
CA ILE A 159 -4.96 4.54 2.11
C ILE A 159 -4.45 5.99 2.23
N ASN A 160 -4.88 6.70 3.25
CA ASN A 160 -4.46 8.09 3.48
C ASN A 160 -2.93 8.19 3.56
N ARG A 161 -2.27 7.22 4.17
CA ARG A 161 -0.80 7.16 4.22
C ARG A 161 -0.17 6.89 2.85
N LEU A 162 -0.73 5.96 2.06
CA LEU A 162 -0.26 5.65 0.70
C LEU A 162 -0.36 6.85 -0.23
N HIS A 163 -1.43 7.64 -0.10
CA HIS A 163 -1.63 8.85 -0.89
C HIS A 163 -0.90 10.09 -0.33
N GLY A 164 -0.19 9.96 0.79
CA GLY A 164 0.46 11.11 1.45
C GLY A 164 -0.52 12.14 2.03
N LEU A 165 -1.84 11.92 1.88
CA LEU A 165 -2.90 12.85 2.25
C LEU A 165 -2.99 13.10 3.76
N SER A 166 -2.65 12.11 4.59
CA SER A 166 -2.69 12.23 6.05
C SER A 166 -1.52 13.01 6.65
N SER A 167 -0.51 13.35 5.84
CA SER A 167 0.74 13.91 6.30
C SER A 167 0.93 15.38 5.97
N ILE A 168 0.07 15.95 5.12
CA ILE A 168 0.15 17.36 4.70
C ILE A 168 -1.03 18.13 5.29
N GLN A 169 -0.72 19.12 6.12
CA GLN A 169 -1.73 19.99 6.71
C GLN A 169 -2.05 21.17 5.77
N PRO A 170 -3.30 21.70 5.75
CA PRO A 170 -3.67 22.83 4.89
C PRO A 170 -2.74 24.04 5.04
N TRP A 171 -2.29 24.34 6.26
CA TRP A 171 -1.36 25.44 6.48
C TRP A 171 0.02 25.21 5.83
N GLN A 172 0.46 23.96 5.68
CA GLN A 172 1.71 23.62 4.98
C GLN A 172 1.58 23.88 3.48
N LEU A 173 0.44 23.56 2.86
CA LEU A 173 0.16 23.91 1.46
C LEU A 173 0.22 25.43 1.26
N VAL A 174 -0.39 26.21 2.16
CA VAL A 174 -0.34 27.67 2.13
C VAL A 174 1.10 28.19 2.24
N GLN A 175 1.94 27.57 3.09
CA GLN A 175 3.35 27.95 3.20
C GLN A 175 4.14 27.61 1.93
N VAL A 176 3.90 26.46 1.32
CA VAL A 176 4.52 26.10 0.04
C VAL A 176 4.14 27.12 -1.03
N MET A 177 2.86 27.44 -1.17
CA MET A 177 2.38 28.44 -2.14
C MET A 177 3.02 29.81 -1.92
N ARG A 178 3.10 30.29 -0.68
CA ARG A 178 3.75 31.56 -0.34
C ARG A 178 5.22 31.56 -0.73
N LYS A 179 5.93 30.47 -0.46
CA LYS A 179 7.34 30.33 -0.80
C LYS A 179 7.55 30.31 -2.32
N VAL A 180 6.73 29.56 -3.06
CA VAL A 180 6.77 29.55 -4.54
C VAL A 180 6.54 30.94 -5.09
N LEU A 181 5.53 31.66 -4.61
CA LEU A 181 5.22 33.02 -5.03
C LEU A 181 6.37 34.01 -4.74
N GLN A 182 7.01 33.85 -3.57
CA GLN A 182 8.20 34.65 -3.22
C GLN A 182 9.34 34.40 -4.19
N LEU A 183 9.68 33.14 -4.46
CA LEU A 183 10.75 32.76 -5.38
C LEU A 183 10.46 33.24 -6.82
N TYR A 184 9.21 33.14 -7.26
CA TYR A 184 8.78 33.64 -8.55
C TYR A 184 8.94 35.17 -8.67
N ARG A 185 8.55 35.92 -7.64
CA ARG A 185 8.73 37.39 -7.61
C ARG A 185 10.21 37.78 -7.64
N GLN A 186 11.05 37.09 -6.89
CA GLN A 186 12.51 37.31 -6.89
C GLN A 186 13.11 36.99 -8.25
N HIS A 187 12.75 35.86 -8.85
CA HIS A 187 13.21 35.46 -10.18
C HIS A 187 12.81 36.52 -11.23
N ARG A 188 11.57 37.00 -11.16
CA ARG A 188 11.08 38.01 -12.09
C ARG A 188 11.76 39.36 -11.93
N ALA A 189 12.10 39.76 -10.72
CA ALA A 189 12.82 41.01 -10.44
C ALA A 189 14.29 40.96 -10.87
N SER A 190 14.89 39.78 -10.95
CA SER A 190 16.28 39.60 -11.41
C SER A 190 16.44 39.45 -12.92
N GLN A 191 15.34 39.40 -13.70
CA GLN A 191 15.40 39.31 -15.14
C GLN A 191 15.58 40.69 -15.76
N PRO A 192 16.54 40.89 -16.74
CA PRO A 192 16.69 42.13 -17.43
C PRO A 192 15.48 42.43 -18.32
N ALA A 193 15.05 43.70 -18.38
CA ALA A 193 13.88 44.17 -19.14
C ALA A 193 13.90 43.87 -20.65
N THR A 194 15.00 43.38 -21.21
CA THR A 194 15.22 43.08 -22.62
C THR A 194 15.00 41.60 -22.98
N ALA A 195 14.61 40.74 -22.05
CA ALA A 195 14.40 39.33 -22.34
C ALA A 195 13.10 39.10 -23.14
N THR A 196 13.18 38.92 -24.42
CA THR A 196 12.06 38.75 -25.38
C THR A 196 11.36 37.41 -25.32
N LYS A 197 11.77 36.51 -24.46
CA LYS A 197 11.07 35.26 -24.15
C LYS A 197 11.02 35.07 -22.62
N HIS A 198 9.91 35.45 -22.00
CA HIS A 198 9.64 35.06 -20.65
C HIS A 198 9.48 33.54 -20.59
N ARG A 199 10.51 32.83 -20.13
CA ARG A 199 10.32 31.46 -19.66
C ARG A 199 9.48 31.54 -18.39
N ASN A 200 8.20 31.14 -18.49
CA ASN A 200 7.31 31.01 -17.34
C ASN A 200 7.68 29.79 -16.45
N GLU A 201 8.92 29.33 -16.56
CA GLU A 201 9.43 28.18 -15.83
C GLU A 201 10.40 28.65 -14.75
N LEU A 202 10.08 28.29 -13.51
CA LEU A 202 10.94 28.48 -12.35
C LEU A 202 11.39 27.11 -11.85
N LEU A 203 12.68 26.82 -11.97
CA LEU A 203 13.27 25.63 -11.32
C LEU A 203 13.50 25.97 -9.85
N VAL A 204 12.90 25.15 -8.98
CA VAL A 204 13.05 25.29 -7.54
C VAL A 204 13.65 24.02 -6.94
N ASP A 205 14.55 24.20 -5.99
CA ASP A 205 15.10 23.10 -5.24
C ASP A 205 14.08 22.65 -4.17
N ALA A 206 13.71 21.36 -4.21
CA ALA A 206 12.76 20.78 -3.26
C ALA A 206 13.29 20.80 -1.81
N GLU A 207 14.60 20.72 -1.61
CA GLU A 207 15.21 20.79 -0.27
C GLU A 207 14.94 22.13 0.42
N SER A 208 14.84 23.22 -0.34
CA SER A 208 14.51 24.54 0.18
C SER A 208 13.13 24.64 0.85
N PHE A 209 12.25 23.65 0.64
CA PHE A 209 10.91 23.54 1.23
C PHE A 209 10.84 22.53 2.36
N ALA A 210 11.87 21.71 2.58
CA ALA A 210 11.84 20.60 3.54
C ALA A 210 11.50 21.03 4.96
N TYR A 211 11.92 22.24 5.37
CA TYR A 211 11.64 22.78 6.70
C TYR A 211 10.14 22.95 7.01
N ILE A 212 9.28 23.12 5.97
CA ILE A 212 7.83 23.23 6.14
C ILE A 212 7.23 21.91 6.66
N PHE A 213 7.91 20.79 6.38
CA PHE A 213 7.47 19.45 6.73
C PHE A 213 8.31 18.79 7.82
N ALA A 214 9.29 19.52 8.37
CA ALA A 214 10.09 19.04 9.49
C ALA A 214 9.22 18.86 10.74
N SER A 215 9.35 17.70 11.41
CA SER A 215 8.68 17.45 12.68
C SER A 215 9.52 18.01 13.84
N PRO A 216 8.94 18.77 14.76
CA PRO A 216 9.66 19.29 15.93
C PRO A 216 10.17 18.16 16.86
N ASN A 217 9.59 16.98 16.81
CA ASN A 217 9.79 15.90 17.79
C ASN A 217 10.63 14.72 17.29
N GLY A 218 11.30 14.82 16.13
CA GLY A 218 12.23 13.78 15.67
C GLY A 218 11.63 12.38 15.42
N GLU A 219 10.30 12.24 15.47
CA GLU A 219 9.66 10.99 15.16
C GLU A 219 9.89 10.64 13.69
N HIS A 220 10.27 9.40 13.42
CA HIS A 220 10.52 8.82 12.08
C HIS A 220 9.31 8.96 11.16
N GLN A 221 9.09 10.17 10.67
CA GLN A 221 8.08 10.46 9.66
C GLN A 221 8.72 10.52 8.27
N GLN A 222 7.91 10.16 7.30
CA GLN A 222 8.19 10.15 5.86
C GLN A 222 9.14 11.26 5.42
N ASP A 223 10.04 10.92 4.50
CA ASP A 223 10.97 11.82 3.83
C ASP A 223 10.33 13.19 3.54
N PRO A 224 10.84 14.30 4.10
CA PRO A 224 10.31 15.66 3.85
C PRO A 224 10.24 15.99 2.36
N LEU A 225 11.17 15.48 1.54
CA LEU A 225 11.19 15.70 0.10
C LEU A 225 10.00 15.03 -0.61
N ALA A 226 9.60 13.84 -0.16
CA ALA A 226 8.39 13.19 -0.68
C ALA A 226 7.13 14.01 -0.37
N LYS A 227 7.06 14.64 0.81
CA LYS A 227 5.96 15.55 1.17
C LYS A 227 5.94 16.82 0.32
N VAL A 228 7.10 17.40 0.05
CA VAL A 228 7.23 18.58 -0.84
C VAL A 228 6.68 18.24 -2.23
N LYS A 229 7.10 17.12 -2.82
CA LYS A 229 6.61 16.67 -4.14
C LYS A 229 5.10 16.47 -4.14
N THR A 230 4.56 15.82 -3.12
CA THR A 230 3.12 15.60 -2.98
C THR A 230 2.36 16.92 -2.83
N ALA A 231 2.86 17.86 -2.04
CA ALA A 231 2.26 19.19 -1.88
C ALA A 231 2.22 19.96 -3.21
N MET A 232 3.30 19.94 -3.99
CA MET A 232 3.35 20.57 -5.31
C MET A 232 2.33 19.97 -6.28
N LEU A 233 2.20 18.63 -6.30
CA LEU A 233 1.19 17.95 -7.14
C LEU A 233 -0.24 18.28 -6.71
N LEU A 234 -0.53 18.40 -5.42
CA LEU A 234 -1.85 18.79 -4.93
C LEU A 234 -2.19 20.22 -5.35
N ILE A 235 -1.25 21.16 -5.23
CA ILE A 235 -1.44 22.55 -5.66
C ILE A 235 -1.67 22.63 -7.17
N GLN A 236 -0.92 21.87 -7.96
CA GLN A 236 -1.10 21.83 -9.42
C GLN A 236 -2.50 21.33 -9.80
N LYS A 237 -2.96 20.25 -9.17
CA LYS A 237 -4.26 19.66 -9.48
C LYS A 237 -5.45 20.56 -9.14
N ASP A 238 -5.35 21.37 -8.09
CA ASP A 238 -6.40 22.31 -7.70
C ASP A 238 -6.40 23.60 -8.55
N SER A 239 -5.38 23.80 -9.39
CA SER A 239 -5.25 24.96 -10.28
C SER A 239 -5.68 24.68 -11.74
N GLU A 240 -6.04 23.45 -12.07
CA GLU A 240 -6.64 23.04 -13.35
C GLU A 240 -8.17 23.05 -13.25
#